data_1f9d26364fc1688405ad053684f2dd8a
#
_entry.id   1f9d26364fc1688405ad053684f2dd8a
#
_cell.length_a   1.000
_cell.length_b   1.000
_cell.length_c   1.000
_cell.angle_alpha   90.00
_cell.angle_beta   90.00
_cell.angle_gamma   90.00
#
_symmetry.space_group_name_H-M   'P 1'
#
loop_
_entity.id
_entity.type
_entity.pdbx_description
1 polymer ?
#
loop_
_entity_poly.entity_id
_entity_poly.type
_entity_poly.pdbx_seq_one_letter_code
_entity_poly.pdbx_strand_id
1 'polypeptide(L)'
;MTGAVPALRFNLGGESVKLSLVPREHRFYELFSRQGALVSETLNELGEALAEGKNRHPRLRELEHDCDDVTHEIYNLTNRTFTTPIEQEDILLLAHGLDQVVDLAEETSDKIDLYKIEAITDSAKQFGKCLAQAGLELSRAVDRLEDFKGVDGILLEIHRLENEGDSITRVALQKLFETNHKTAAEVIKWKDLYSLLESTLDECESVAEIIETIAIKNA
;
A
#
# COMPACT_ATOMS: atom_id res chain seq x y z
N MET A 1 11.32 13.22 -25.83
CA MET A 1 12.20 12.51 -26.79
C MET A 1 12.76 11.31 -26.06
N THR A 2 12.10 10.17 -26.23
CA THR A 2 12.43 8.89 -25.60
C THR A 2 13.62 8.27 -26.35
N GLY A 3 14.80 8.29 -25.72
CA GLY A 3 15.99 7.63 -26.23
C GLY A 3 15.97 6.15 -25.91
N ALA A 4 15.66 5.32 -26.88
CA ALA A 4 15.83 3.88 -26.77
C ALA A 4 17.31 3.52 -26.66
N VAL A 5 17.73 2.84 -25.57
CA VAL A 5 19.08 2.33 -25.36
C VAL A 5 19.28 1.11 -26.27
N PRO A 6 20.33 1.04 -27.10
CA PRO A 6 20.56 -0.06 -28.02
C PRO A 6 21.05 -1.32 -27.30
N ALA A 7 20.40 -2.44 -27.54
CA ALA A 7 20.83 -3.76 -27.07
C ALA A 7 22.03 -4.25 -27.90
N LEU A 8 23.21 -4.42 -27.27
CA LEU A 8 24.37 -5.07 -27.86
C LEU A 8 24.17 -6.60 -27.88
N ARG A 9 24.16 -7.17 -29.08
CA ARG A 9 24.12 -8.62 -29.27
C ARG A 9 25.54 -9.16 -29.45
N PHE A 10 25.99 -9.99 -28.54
CA PHE A 10 27.16 -10.84 -28.72
C PHE A 10 26.73 -12.27 -28.97
N ASN A 11 27.25 -12.85 -30.07
CA ASN A 11 26.96 -14.22 -30.46
C ASN A 11 28.14 -15.11 -30.06
N LEU A 12 28.02 -15.83 -28.94
CA LEU A 12 28.97 -16.85 -28.52
C LEU A 12 28.21 -18.18 -28.37
N GLY A 13 28.22 -18.97 -29.44
CA GLY A 13 27.83 -20.41 -29.39
C GLY A 13 26.38 -20.68 -29.01
N GLY A 14 25.43 -20.48 -29.93
CA GLY A 14 24.18 -21.25 -29.96
C GLY A 14 23.04 -20.86 -28.98
N GLU A 15 23.26 -20.04 -27.97
CA GLU A 15 22.19 -19.51 -27.09
C GLU A 15 22.26 -17.99 -27.02
N SER A 16 21.15 -17.32 -27.38
CA SER A 16 21.05 -15.87 -27.28
C SER A 16 20.74 -15.50 -25.83
N VAL A 17 21.75 -15.20 -25.03
CA VAL A 17 21.57 -14.58 -23.72
C VAL A 17 21.16 -13.14 -23.97
N LYS A 18 19.90 -12.80 -23.68
CA LYS A 18 19.45 -11.42 -23.58
C LYS A 18 20.05 -10.81 -22.32
N LEU A 19 21.19 -10.12 -22.42
CA LEU A 19 21.63 -9.22 -21.34
C LEU A 19 20.69 -8.02 -21.35
N SER A 20 19.85 -7.91 -20.33
CA SER A 20 19.15 -6.67 -20.02
C SER A 20 20.20 -5.66 -19.52
N LEU A 21 20.41 -4.58 -20.27
CA LEU A 21 21.32 -3.48 -19.90
C LEU A 21 20.70 -2.47 -18.95
N VAL A 22 19.55 -2.77 -18.35
CA VAL A 22 19.03 -1.95 -17.26
C VAL A 22 19.92 -2.20 -16.04
N PRO A 23 20.59 -1.18 -15.46
CA PRO A 23 21.33 -1.35 -14.22
C PRO A 23 20.42 -2.02 -13.18
N ARG A 24 20.93 -3.03 -12.46
CA ARG A 24 20.13 -3.76 -11.46
C ARG A 24 19.54 -2.83 -10.38
N GLU A 25 20.24 -1.73 -10.09
CA GLU A 25 19.80 -0.69 -9.19
C GLU A 25 18.47 -0.06 -9.62
N HIS A 26 18.33 0.28 -10.92
CA HIS A 26 17.09 0.87 -11.46
C HIS A 26 15.89 -0.08 -11.40
N ARG A 27 16.13 -1.40 -11.47
CA ARG A 27 15.08 -2.41 -11.37
C ARG A 27 14.38 -2.42 -10.01
N PHE A 28 15.07 -2.11 -8.91
CA PHE A 28 14.43 -1.99 -7.60
C PHE A 28 13.42 -0.85 -7.58
N TYR A 29 13.80 0.32 -8.08
CA TYR A 29 12.91 1.48 -8.13
C TYR A 29 11.69 1.25 -9.03
N GLU A 30 11.85 0.55 -10.17
CA GLU A 30 10.72 0.14 -11.03
C GLU A 30 9.73 -0.78 -10.29
N LEU A 31 10.24 -1.75 -9.52
CA LEU A 31 9.39 -2.67 -8.76
C LEU A 31 8.67 -1.95 -7.61
N PHE A 32 9.36 -1.09 -6.89
CA PHE A 32 8.73 -0.29 -5.84
C PHE A 32 7.68 0.67 -6.40
N SER A 33 7.96 1.34 -7.51
CA SER A 33 6.97 2.21 -8.18
C SER A 33 5.72 1.40 -8.59
N ARG A 34 5.90 0.17 -9.10
CA ARG A 34 4.78 -0.73 -9.39
C ARG A 34 4.01 -1.12 -8.13
N GLN A 35 4.71 -1.47 -7.04
CA GLN A 35 4.09 -1.82 -5.77
C GLN A 35 3.32 -0.64 -5.17
N GLY A 36 3.92 0.57 -5.16
CA GLY A 36 3.24 1.80 -4.71
C GLY A 36 2.00 2.13 -5.53
N ALA A 37 2.03 1.89 -6.85
CA ALA A 37 0.84 2.07 -7.70
C ALA A 37 -0.27 1.09 -7.32
N LEU A 38 0.06 -0.18 -7.03
CA LEU A 38 -0.91 -1.19 -6.57
C LEU A 38 -1.51 -0.81 -5.21
N VAL A 39 -0.71 -0.35 -4.26
CA VAL A 39 -1.20 0.19 -2.97
C VAL A 39 -2.21 1.31 -3.20
N SER A 40 -1.87 2.27 -4.06
CA SER A 40 -2.77 3.40 -4.37
C SER A 40 -4.07 2.94 -5.02
N GLU A 41 -4.02 2.00 -5.96
CA GLU A 41 -5.20 1.44 -6.61
C GLU A 41 -6.08 0.67 -5.61
N THR A 42 -5.47 -0.17 -4.77
CA THR A 42 -6.19 -0.97 -3.76
C THR A 42 -6.92 -0.09 -2.75
N LEU A 43 -6.25 0.92 -2.20
CA LEU A 43 -6.87 1.83 -1.23
C LEU A 43 -7.94 2.72 -1.87
N ASN A 44 -7.79 3.08 -3.14
CA ASN A 44 -8.84 3.77 -3.89
C ASN A 44 -10.07 2.87 -4.12
N GLU A 45 -9.87 1.60 -4.53
CA GLU A 45 -10.95 0.62 -4.71
C GLU A 45 -11.71 0.36 -3.40
N LEU A 46 -10.99 0.24 -2.26
CA LEU A 46 -11.61 0.13 -0.94
C LEU A 46 -12.41 1.39 -0.60
N GLY A 47 -11.85 2.57 -0.87
CA GLY A 47 -12.53 3.86 -0.66
C GLY A 47 -13.82 3.98 -1.47
N GLU A 48 -13.81 3.56 -2.73
CA GLU A 48 -15.00 3.54 -3.58
C GLU A 48 -16.02 2.49 -3.13
N ALA A 49 -15.56 1.29 -2.70
CA ALA A 49 -16.43 0.26 -2.14
C ALA A 49 -17.21 0.79 -0.92
N LEU A 50 -16.51 1.48 -0.02
CA LEU A 50 -17.11 2.09 1.17
C LEU A 50 -18.04 3.26 0.80
N ALA A 51 -17.68 4.10 -0.17
CA ALA A 51 -18.50 5.23 -0.58
C ALA A 51 -19.81 4.80 -1.24
N GLU A 52 -19.76 3.81 -2.12
CA GLU A 52 -20.90 3.32 -2.90
C GLU A 52 -21.72 2.24 -2.18
N GLY A 53 -21.14 1.58 -1.17
CA GLY A 53 -21.74 0.42 -0.52
C GLY A 53 -21.86 -0.80 -1.44
N LYS A 54 -20.91 -0.94 -2.38
CA LYS A 54 -20.85 -2.05 -3.32
C LYS A 54 -19.73 -3.01 -2.99
N ASN A 55 -19.99 -4.30 -3.18
CA ASN A 55 -18.95 -5.31 -3.06
C ASN A 55 -17.94 -5.17 -4.21
N ARG A 56 -16.68 -4.89 -3.86
CA ARG A 56 -15.52 -4.83 -4.77
C ARG A 56 -14.43 -5.82 -4.38
N HIS A 57 -14.71 -6.73 -3.43
CA HIS A 57 -13.76 -7.71 -2.94
C HIS A 57 -13.07 -8.53 -4.04
N PRO A 58 -13.75 -9.01 -5.12
CA PRO A 58 -13.03 -9.71 -6.19
C PRO A 58 -11.90 -8.89 -6.83
N ARG A 59 -12.08 -7.54 -6.95
CA ARG A 59 -11.05 -6.66 -7.50
C ARG A 59 -9.91 -6.43 -6.51
N LEU A 60 -10.24 -6.23 -5.22
CA LEU A 60 -9.21 -6.07 -4.19
C LEU A 60 -8.34 -7.32 -4.08
N ARG A 61 -8.93 -8.50 -4.17
CA ARG A 61 -8.20 -9.78 -4.17
C ARG A 61 -7.28 -9.94 -5.39
N GLU A 62 -7.68 -9.48 -6.58
CA GLU A 62 -6.78 -9.46 -7.75
C GLU A 62 -5.59 -8.53 -7.50
N LEU A 63 -5.82 -7.35 -6.90
CA LEU A 63 -4.77 -6.38 -6.60
C LEU A 63 -3.81 -6.88 -5.52
N GLU A 64 -4.32 -7.60 -4.51
CA GLU A 64 -3.51 -8.27 -3.49
C GLU A 64 -2.57 -9.31 -4.14
N HIS A 65 -3.08 -10.22 -4.97
CA HIS A 65 -2.26 -11.19 -5.68
C HIS A 65 -1.20 -10.50 -6.56
N ASP A 66 -1.56 -9.41 -7.27
CA ASP A 66 -0.61 -8.64 -8.09
C ASP A 66 0.48 -7.98 -7.23
N CYS A 67 0.16 -7.52 -5.99
CA CYS A 67 1.10 -6.94 -5.04
C CYS A 67 2.04 -8.00 -4.46
N ASP A 68 1.51 -9.15 -4.04
CA ASP A 68 2.28 -10.29 -3.55
C ASP A 68 3.31 -10.77 -4.60
N ASP A 69 2.91 -10.87 -5.87
CA ASP A 69 3.82 -11.19 -6.96
C ASP A 69 4.98 -10.18 -7.09
N VAL A 70 4.72 -8.88 -6.93
CA VAL A 70 5.76 -7.83 -6.95
C VAL A 70 6.66 -7.95 -5.72
N THR A 71 6.10 -8.19 -4.55
CA THR A 71 6.84 -8.40 -3.29
C THR A 71 7.79 -9.58 -3.42
N HIS A 72 7.33 -10.69 -3.97
CA HIS A 72 8.16 -11.85 -4.29
C HIS A 72 9.27 -11.54 -5.32
N GLU A 73 8.99 -10.71 -6.35
CA GLU A 73 10.03 -10.27 -7.30
C GLU A 73 11.12 -9.45 -6.59
N ILE A 74 10.73 -8.52 -5.69
CA ILE A 74 11.69 -7.71 -4.91
C ILE A 74 12.55 -8.61 -4.03
N TYR A 75 11.97 -9.56 -3.29
CA TYR A 75 12.70 -10.50 -2.45
C TYR A 75 13.69 -11.35 -3.26
N ASN A 76 13.25 -11.87 -4.40
CA ASN A 76 14.11 -12.65 -5.28
C ASN A 76 15.26 -11.83 -5.88
N LEU A 77 15.00 -10.55 -6.23
CA LEU A 77 16.02 -9.65 -6.76
C LEU A 77 17.05 -9.32 -5.66
N THR A 78 16.59 -9.01 -4.44
CA THR A 78 17.44 -8.72 -3.28
C THR A 78 18.39 -9.89 -2.98
N ASN A 79 17.85 -11.11 -2.91
CA ASN A 79 18.63 -12.32 -2.63
C ASN A 79 19.69 -12.64 -3.70
N ARG A 80 19.55 -12.15 -4.93
CA ARG A 80 20.47 -12.40 -6.06
C ARG A 80 21.39 -11.22 -6.36
N THR A 81 21.26 -10.12 -5.63
CA THR A 81 22.01 -8.89 -5.88
C THR A 81 23.01 -8.68 -4.76
N PHE A 82 24.30 -8.65 -5.10
CA PHE A 82 25.36 -8.45 -4.12
C PHE A 82 25.46 -6.99 -3.62
N THR A 83 25.19 -6.04 -4.50
CA THR A 83 25.16 -4.60 -4.17
C THR A 83 23.80 -4.04 -4.54
N THR A 84 23.08 -3.50 -3.57
CA THR A 84 21.74 -2.90 -3.71
C THR A 84 21.80 -1.37 -3.58
N PRO A 85 20.84 -0.61 -4.15
CA PRO A 85 20.85 0.86 -4.10
C PRO A 85 20.62 1.43 -2.70
N ILE A 86 19.91 0.69 -1.85
CA ILE A 86 19.71 0.95 -0.42
C ILE A 86 19.97 -0.34 0.35
N GLU A 87 20.04 -0.28 1.68
CA GLU A 87 20.31 -1.47 2.50
C GLU A 87 19.31 -2.59 2.24
N GLN A 88 19.78 -3.84 2.16
CA GLN A 88 18.91 -5.00 1.85
C GLN A 88 17.78 -5.16 2.87
N GLU A 89 18.07 -4.88 4.14
CA GLU A 89 17.07 -4.95 5.23
C GLU A 89 15.95 -3.92 5.00
N ASP A 90 16.31 -2.71 4.57
CA ASP A 90 15.34 -1.65 4.28
C ASP A 90 14.48 -1.97 3.05
N ILE A 91 15.08 -2.60 2.01
CA ILE A 91 14.35 -3.09 0.84
C ILE A 91 13.28 -4.09 1.25
N LEU A 92 13.65 -5.07 2.07
CA LEU A 92 12.73 -6.13 2.51
C LEU A 92 11.63 -5.58 3.42
N LEU A 93 11.99 -4.66 4.32
CA LEU A 93 11.06 -4.02 5.24
C LEU A 93 10.03 -3.16 4.50
N LEU A 94 10.50 -2.34 3.55
CA LEU A 94 9.61 -1.49 2.74
C LEU A 94 8.67 -2.33 1.87
N ALA A 95 9.19 -3.37 1.19
CA ALA A 95 8.37 -4.24 0.37
C ALA A 95 7.29 -4.95 1.19
N HIS A 96 7.64 -5.43 2.39
CA HIS A 96 6.70 -6.06 3.30
C HIS A 96 5.63 -5.08 3.82
N GLY A 97 6.01 -3.87 4.23
CA GLY A 97 5.05 -2.87 4.72
C GLY A 97 4.03 -2.47 3.64
N LEU A 98 4.50 -2.23 2.40
CA LEU A 98 3.59 -1.94 1.27
C LEU A 98 2.61 -3.09 0.99
N ASP A 99 3.06 -4.33 1.11
CA ASP A 99 2.26 -5.55 0.98
C ASP A 99 1.20 -5.64 2.08
N GLN A 100 1.58 -5.42 3.33
CA GLN A 100 0.68 -5.42 4.49
C GLN A 100 -0.46 -4.39 4.38
N VAL A 101 -0.21 -3.22 3.78
CA VAL A 101 -1.27 -2.23 3.50
C VAL A 101 -2.34 -2.82 2.58
N VAL A 102 -1.92 -3.54 1.54
CA VAL A 102 -2.81 -4.18 0.56
C VAL A 102 -3.58 -5.33 1.20
N ASP A 103 -2.91 -6.17 1.99
CA ASP A 103 -3.50 -7.29 2.73
C ASP A 103 -4.62 -6.83 3.67
N LEU A 104 -4.36 -5.80 4.47
CA LEU A 104 -5.35 -5.23 5.39
C LEU A 104 -6.56 -4.62 4.66
N ALA A 105 -6.34 -4.02 3.50
CA ALA A 105 -7.41 -3.48 2.66
C ALA A 105 -8.27 -4.61 2.06
N GLU A 106 -7.65 -5.70 1.58
CA GLU A 106 -8.35 -6.88 1.08
C GLU A 106 -9.14 -7.55 2.20
N GLU A 107 -8.54 -7.80 3.37
CA GLU A 107 -9.20 -8.36 4.55
C GLU A 107 -10.41 -7.53 4.98
N THR A 108 -10.30 -6.19 4.94
CA THR A 108 -11.42 -5.29 5.24
C THR A 108 -12.59 -5.53 4.29
N SER A 109 -12.29 -5.65 3.00
CA SER A 109 -13.30 -5.90 1.97
C SER A 109 -13.93 -7.29 2.07
N ASP A 110 -13.13 -8.34 2.37
CA ASP A 110 -13.62 -9.70 2.62
C ASP A 110 -14.59 -9.71 3.82
N LYS A 111 -14.22 -9.05 4.92
CA LYS A 111 -15.09 -9.00 6.11
C LYS A 111 -16.37 -8.22 5.89
N ILE A 112 -16.38 -7.18 5.06
CA ILE A 112 -17.62 -6.49 4.67
C ILE A 112 -18.59 -7.47 4.02
N ASP A 113 -18.10 -8.32 3.11
CA ASP A 113 -18.89 -9.34 2.43
C ASP A 113 -19.27 -10.49 3.38
N LEU A 114 -18.32 -11.05 4.11
CA LEU A 114 -18.51 -12.13 5.08
C LEU A 114 -19.54 -11.77 6.14
N TYR A 115 -19.49 -10.56 6.66
CA TYR A 115 -20.42 -10.07 7.68
C TYR A 115 -21.76 -9.63 7.10
N LYS A 116 -21.89 -9.61 5.77
CA LYS A 116 -23.09 -9.16 5.04
C LYS A 116 -23.53 -7.76 5.51
N ILE A 117 -22.61 -6.82 5.39
CA ILE A 117 -22.86 -5.42 5.73
C ILE A 117 -23.75 -4.82 4.65
N GLU A 118 -25.00 -4.50 4.98
CA GLU A 118 -25.98 -3.95 4.04
C GLU A 118 -25.86 -2.44 3.85
N ALA A 119 -25.41 -1.73 4.88
CA ALA A 119 -25.30 -0.27 4.85
C ALA A 119 -23.98 0.20 5.45
N ILE A 120 -23.21 0.94 4.67
CA ILE A 120 -21.93 1.52 5.10
C ILE A 120 -22.21 2.78 5.92
N THR A 121 -21.55 2.88 7.08
CA THR A 121 -21.68 4.02 7.98
C THR A 121 -20.93 5.26 7.43
N ASP A 122 -21.35 6.46 7.86
CA ASP A 122 -20.67 7.68 7.44
C ASP A 122 -19.21 7.72 7.91
N SER A 123 -18.90 7.14 9.07
CA SER A 123 -17.53 7.03 9.57
C SER A 123 -16.67 6.13 8.66
N ALA A 124 -17.20 4.98 8.21
CA ALA A 124 -16.48 4.11 7.26
C ALA A 124 -16.27 4.78 5.91
N LYS A 125 -17.22 5.60 5.44
CA LYS A 125 -17.04 6.41 4.22
C LYS A 125 -15.97 7.50 4.37
N GLN A 126 -15.82 8.06 5.57
CA GLN A 126 -14.75 9.02 5.86
C GLN A 126 -13.39 8.31 5.87
N PHE A 127 -13.28 7.15 6.49
CA PHE A 127 -12.09 6.30 6.41
C PHE A 127 -11.68 6.00 4.96
N GLY A 128 -12.63 5.60 4.13
CA GLY A 128 -12.37 5.32 2.72
C GLY A 128 -11.70 6.49 1.99
N LYS A 129 -12.06 7.74 2.32
CA LYS A 129 -11.41 8.93 1.75
C LYS A 129 -9.98 9.11 2.27
N CYS A 130 -9.76 8.92 3.58
CA CYS A 130 -8.42 9.00 4.16
C CYS A 130 -7.50 7.94 3.58
N LEU A 131 -7.97 6.70 3.45
CA LEU A 131 -7.22 5.58 2.87
C LEU A 131 -6.87 5.82 1.40
N ALA A 132 -7.82 6.26 0.57
CA ALA A 132 -7.55 6.58 -0.83
C ALA A 132 -6.49 7.69 -0.98
N GLN A 133 -6.53 8.71 -0.12
CA GLN A 133 -5.51 9.77 -0.10
C GLN A 133 -4.16 9.24 0.40
N ALA A 134 -4.13 8.43 1.47
CA ALA A 134 -2.90 7.85 2.00
C ALA A 134 -2.21 6.95 0.96
N GLY A 135 -2.97 6.13 0.24
CA GLY A 135 -2.44 5.31 -0.86
C GLY A 135 -1.82 6.13 -1.97
N LEU A 136 -2.45 7.25 -2.36
CA LEU A 136 -1.89 8.18 -3.34
C LEU A 136 -0.57 8.80 -2.84
N GLU A 137 -0.51 9.23 -1.59
CA GLU A 137 0.71 9.81 -1.02
C GLU A 137 1.81 8.76 -0.86
N LEU A 138 1.51 7.51 -0.46
CA LEU A 138 2.48 6.41 -0.42
C LEU A 138 3.08 6.13 -1.79
N SER A 139 2.25 6.04 -2.84
CA SER A 139 2.74 5.87 -4.22
C SER A 139 3.71 6.99 -4.61
N ARG A 140 3.38 8.25 -4.27
CA ARG A 140 4.26 9.40 -4.50
C ARG A 140 5.56 9.35 -3.71
N ALA A 141 5.51 8.90 -2.45
CA ALA A 141 6.70 8.75 -1.61
C ALA A 141 7.65 7.69 -2.17
N VAL A 142 7.10 6.55 -2.59
CA VAL A 142 7.84 5.45 -3.23
C VAL A 142 8.52 5.91 -4.53
N ASP A 143 7.86 6.73 -5.34
CA ASP A 143 8.44 7.31 -6.56
C ASP A 143 9.62 8.28 -6.28
N ARG A 144 9.84 8.66 -5.01
CA ARG A 144 10.97 9.51 -4.57
C ARG A 144 12.15 8.72 -3.99
N LEU A 145 12.10 7.41 -3.94
CA LEU A 145 13.15 6.56 -3.37
C LEU A 145 14.53 6.71 -4.05
N GLU A 146 14.58 7.18 -5.29
CA GLU A 146 15.84 7.36 -6.01
C GLU A 146 16.62 8.61 -5.55
N ASP A 147 15.94 9.69 -5.17
CA ASP A 147 16.61 10.96 -4.80
C ASP A 147 16.02 11.63 -3.55
N PHE A 148 14.93 11.10 -2.98
CA PHE A 148 14.22 11.57 -1.79
C PHE A 148 13.76 13.04 -1.84
N LYS A 149 13.79 13.68 -3.01
CA LYS A 149 13.46 15.10 -3.13
C LYS A 149 11.97 15.38 -2.84
N GLY A 150 11.73 16.19 -1.82
CA GLY A 150 10.39 16.64 -1.44
C GLY A 150 9.54 15.55 -0.80
N VAL A 151 10.16 14.47 -0.30
CA VAL A 151 9.47 13.38 0.39
C VAL A 151 8.87 13.86 1.72
N ASP A 152 9.52 14.74 2.47
CA ASP A 152 9.09 15.20 3.80
C ASP A 152 7.64 15.71 3.82
N GLY A 153 7.26 16.50 2.81
CA GLY A 153 5.89 17.03 2.71
C GLY A 153 4.85 15.95 2.45
N ILE A 154 5.23 14.87 1.76
CA ILE A 154 4.39 13.71 1.48
C ILE A 154 4.19 12.90 2.78
N LEU A 155 5.29 12.61 3.49
CA LEU A 155 5.26 11.87 4.76
C LEU A 155 4.45 12.61 5.81
N LEU A 156 4.59 13.93 5.90
CA LEU A 156 3.80 14.76 6.83
C LEU A 156 2.28 14.67 6.52
N GLU A 157 1.90 14.57 5.26
CA GLU A 157 0.49 14.40 4.88
C GLU A 157 -0.06 13.01 5.28
N ILE A 158 0.76 11.95 5.19
CA ILE A 158 0.37 10.61 5.66
C ILE A 158 0.14 10.61 7.17
N HIS A 159 1.04 11.19 7.96
CA HIS A 159 0.86 11.37 9.42
C HIS A 159 -0.42 12.17 9.75
N ARG A 160 -0.73 13.21 8.97
CA ARG A 160 -1.98 13.97 9.15
C ARG A 160 -3.21 13.12 8.90
N LEU A 161 -3.17 12.23 7.90
CA LEU A 161 -4.28 11.33 7.57
C LEU A 161 -4.49 10.26 8.63
N GLU A 162 -3.42 9.71 9.20
CA GLU A 162 -3.48 8.80 10.35
C GLU A 162 -4.17 9.49 11.55
N ASN A 163 -3.73 10.67 11.96
CA ASN A 163 -4.35 11.43 13.05
C ASN A 163 -5.85 11.75 12.76
N GLU A 164 -6.23 11.95 11.49
CA GLU A 164 -7.63 12.09 11.09
C GLU A 164 -8.39 10.76 11.27
N GLY A 165 -7.78 9.62 10.89
CA GLY A 165 -8.31 8.27 11.10
C GLY A 165 -8.57 7.95 12.57
N ASP A 166 -7.61 8.25 13.44
CA ASP A 166 -7.73 8.16 14.90
C ASP A 166 -8.98 8.91 15.42
N SER A 167 -9.18 10.13 14.92
CA SER A 167 -10.33 10.94 15.27
C SER A 167 -11.65 10.33 14.80
N ILE A 168 -11.66 9.76 13.58
CA ILE A 168 -12.82 9.06 13.02
C ILE A 168 -13.14 7.82 13.85
N THR A 169 -12.13 7.01 14.22
CA THR A 169 -12.29 5.82 15.07
C THR A 169 -12.96 6.16 16.39
N ARG A 170 -12.47 7.17 17.10
CA ARG A 170 -13.05 7.60 18.39
C ARG A 170 -14.53 7.97 18.26
N VAL A 171 -14.87 8.77 17.23
CA VAL A 171 -16.26 9.17 16.96
C VAL A 171 -17.11 7.97 16.55
N ALA A 172 -16.57 7.08 15.73
CA ALA A 172 -17.27 5.89 15.26
C ALA A 172 -17.60 4.95 16.43
N LEU A 173 -16.61 4.66 17.29
CA LEU A 173 -16.81 3.82 18.48
C LEU A 173 -17.78 4.46 19.48
N GLN A 174 -17.68 5.77 19.74
CA GLN A 174 -18.64 6.45 20.58
C GLN A 174 -20.07 6.28 20.07
N LYS A 175 -20.33 6.58 18.80
CA LYS A 175 -21.65 6.39 18.17
C LYS A 175 -22.09 4.93 18.19
N LEU A 176 -21.16 3.99 18.05
CA LEU A 176 -21.46 2.55 18.02
C LEU A 176 -22.03 2.08 19.37
N PHE A 177 -21.48 2.56 20.49
CA PHE A 177 -21.90 2.17 21.85
C PHE A 177 -23.02 3.04 22.44
N GLU A 178 -23.25 4.26 21.95
CA GLU A 178 -24.36 5.11 22.37
C GLU A 178 -25.72 4.68 21.81
N THR A 179 -25.77 3.91 20.73
CA THR A 179 -27.00 3.58 20.01
C THR A 179 -27.70 2.38 20.65
N ASN A 180 -28.75 2.61 21.43
CA ASN A 180 -29.55 1.57 22.10
C ASN A 180 -30.34 0.63 21.18
N HIS A 181 -30.25 0.78 19.86
CA HIS A 181 -31.03 0.00 18.87
C HIS A 181 -30.20 -0.99 18.06
N LYS A 182 -28.88 -1.07 18.27
CA LYS A 182 -28.02 -2.04 17.59
C LYS A 182 -27.98 -3.37 18.33
N THR A 183 -27.96 -4.46 17.58
CA THR A 183 -27.73 -5.79 18.14
C THR A 183 -26.26 -5.93 18.55
N ALA A 184 -25.98 -6.83 19.50
CA ALA A 184 -24.59 -7.15 19.87
C ALA A 184 -23.75 -7.60 18.68
N ALA A 185 -24.36 -8.32 17.72
CA ALA A 185 -23.70 -8.77 16.50
C ALA A 185 -23.30 -7.58 15.60
N GLU A 186 -24.16 -6.58 15.43
CA GLU A 186 -23.82 -5.35 14.67
C GLU A 186 -22.69 -4.56 15.32
N VAL A 187 -22.71 -4.46 16.66
CA VAL A 187 -21.64 -3.78 17.41
C VAL A 187 -20.30 -4.49 17.20
N ILE A 188 -20.27 -5.83 17.27
CA ILE A 188 -19.05 -6.62 17.05
C ILE A 188 -18.53 -6.45 15.62
N LYS A 189 -19.40 -6.61 14.61
CA LYS A 189 -19.03 -6.45 13.20
C LYS A 189 -18.41 -5.08 12.91
N TRP A 190 -19.08 -4.00 13.34
CA TRP A 190 -18.58 -2.65 13.09
C TRP A 190 -17.36 -2.30 13.91
N LYS A 191 -17.22 -2.81 15.14
CA LYS A 191 -15.99 -2.64 15.93
C LYS A 191 -14.81 -3.29 15.22
N ASP A 192 -14.98 -4.50 14.70
CA ASP A 192 -13.94 -5.24 13.97
C ASP A 192 -13.54 -4.51 12.68
N LEU A 193 -14.52 -4.05 11.89
CA LEU A 193 -14.27 -3.29 10.66
C LEU A 193 -13.59 -1.94 10.93
N TYR A 194 -13.98 -1.19 11.98
CA TYR A 194 -13.28 0.05 12.32
C TYR A 194 -11.84 -0.21 12.74
N SER A 195 -11.59 -1.31 13.46
CA SER A 195 -10.23 -1.70 13.85
C SER A 195 -9.35 -2.01 12.63
N LEU A 196 -9.90 -2.69 11.62
CA LEU A 196 -9.17 -2.95 10.37
C LEU A 196 -8.90 -1.70 9.56
N LEU A 197 -9.89 -0.81 9.43
CA LEU A 197 -9.72 0.46 8.73
C LEU A 197 -8.65 1.34 9.38
N GLU A 198 -8.63 1.39 10.72
CA GLU A 198 -7.59 2.06 11.51
C GLU A 198 -6.23 1.40 11.26
N SER A 199 -6.13 0.06 11.43
CA SER A 199 -4.88 -0.66 11.21
C SER A 199 -4.33 -0.50 9.79
N THR A 200 -5.19 -0.38 8.77
CA THR A 200 -4.74 -0.11 7.39
C THR A 200 -4.10 1.27 7.28
N LEU A 201 -4.63 2.27 7.97
CA LEU A 201 -4.09 3.63 7.95
C LEU A 201 -2.81 3.75 8.79
N ASP A 202 -2.75 3.07 9.95
CA ASP A 202 -1.56 2.94 10.80
C ASP A 202 -0.42 2.27 10.03
N GLU A 203 -0.72 1.24 9.22
CA GLU A 203 0.29 0.61 8.38
C GLU A 203 0.79 1.56 7.27
N CYS A 204 -0.07 2.44 6.72
CA CYS A 204 0.39 3.49 5.81
C CYS A 204 1.38 4.45 6.49
N GLU A 205 1.15 4.82 7.76
CA GLU A 205 2.09 5.62 8.56
C GLU A 205 3.39 4.85 8.81
N SER A 206 3.31 3.56 9.19
CA SER A 206 4.49 2.70 9.40
C SER A 206 5.37 2.65 8.14
N VAL A 207 4.78 2.52 6.96
CA VAL A 207 5.52 2.58 5.68
C VAL A 207 6.15 3.95 5.45
N ALA A 208 5.45 5.05 5.80
CA ALA A 208 6.01 6.40 5.71
C ALA A 208 7.23 6.57 6.62
N GLU A 209 7.21 6.05 7.85
CA GLU A 209 8.35 6.05 8.78
C GLU A 209 9.53 5.22 8.25
N ILE A 210 9.27 4.10 7.59
CA ILE A 210 10.31 3.30 6.92
C ILE A 210 10.96 4.15 5.82
N ILE A 211 10.19 4.82 4.97
CA ILE A 211 10.71 5.69 3.90
C ILE A 211 11.53 6.85 4.48
N GLU A 212 11.06 7.48 5.58
CA GLU A 212 11.80 8.53 6.28
C GLU A 212 13.15 8.01 6.78
N THR A 213 13.17 6.83 7.40
CA THR A 213 14.40 6.18 7.88
C THR A 213 15.38 5.93 6.74
N ILE A 214 14.90 5.43 5.60
CA ILE A 214 15.71 5.21 4.40
C ILE A 214 16.27 6.55 3.89
N ALA A 215 15.43 7.59 3.83
CA ALA A 215 15.85 8.92 3.38
C ALA A 215 16.98 9.49 4.27
N ILE A 216 16.86 9.39 5.59
CA ILE A 216 17.88 9.83 6.55
C ILE A 216 19.20 9.09 6.37
N LYS A 217 19.16 7.76 6.12
CA LYS A 217 20.37 6.95 5.91
C LYS A 217 21.09 7.27 4.60
N ASN A 218 20.38 7.82 3.61
CA ASN A 218 20.90 8.10 2.26
C ASN A 218 21.11 9.61 1.97
N ALA A 219 20.93 10.49 2.97
CA ALA A 219 21.08 11.95 2.87
C ALA A 219 22.53 12.44 2.83
#